data_abc5c465c93073f38a5c56913da35b1a
#
_entry.id   abc5c465c93073f38a5c56913da35b1a
#
_cell.length_a   1.000
_cell.length_b   1.000
_cell.length_c   1.000
_cell.angle_alpha   90.00
_cell.angle_beta   90.00
_cell.angle_gamma   90.00
#
_symmetry.space_group_name_H-M   'P 1'
#
loop_
_entity.id
_entity.type
_entity.pdbx_description
1 polymer ?
#
loop_
_entity_poly.entity_id
_entity_poly.type
_entity_poly.pdbx_seq_one_letter_code
_entity_poly.pdbx_strand_id
1 'polypeptide(L)'
;MRTVSGSNNALEVLNAVPITPDYSKISESLGRTSNPARWTYERLGEYIKKFESELDEEHEIGVRLVSFGQTIVFHVENIGYYGPDIITFYGNNEKGEKLQLIQNLSQLSFLLIAVKKLQDKPRRIGFIWDDEKKEKNEES
;
A
#
# COMPACT_ATOMS: atom_id res chain seq x y z
N MET A 1 32.71 -17.44 12.96
CA MET A 1 32.21 -17.19 13.39
C MET A 1 31.96 -17.05 14.19
N ARG A 2 31.95 -16.68 14.54
CA ARG A 2 31.65 -16.56 15.43
C ARG A 2 30.78 -17.00 15.78
N THR A 3 30.62 -17.66 15.58
CA THR A 3 29.92 -17.93 15.93
C THR A 3 29.44 -18.26 16.71
N VAL A 4 29.48 -18.60 16.67
CA VAL A 4 28.94 -18.92 17.65
C VAL A 4 28.37 -18.28 18.49
N SER A 5 28.73 -17.65 18.65
CA SER A 5 28.29 -16.67 19.57
C SER A 5 27.14 -15.84 19.08
N GLY A 6 26.81 -15.91 17.81
CA GLY A 6 25.72 -15.11 17.26
C GLY A 6 24.36 -15.41 17.86
N SER A 7 24.04 -16.67 18.05
CA SER A 7 22.74 -17.05 18.58
C SER A 7 22.60 -16.69 20.06
N ASN A 8 23.67 -16.75 20.80
CA ASN A 8 23.67 -16.39 22.21
C ASN A 8 23.47 -14.89 22.40
N ASN A 9 24.00 -14.10 21.48
CA ASN A 9 23.84 -12.64 21.55
C ASN A 9 22.38 -12.22 21.42
N ALA A 10 21.61 -12.89 20.60
CA ALA A 10 20.20 -12.58 20.44
C ALA A 10 19.42 -12.84 21.73
N LEU A 11 19.72 -13.93 22.40
CA LEU A 11 19.08 -14.26 23.66
C LEU A 11 19.50 -13.30 24.78
N GLU A 12 20.75 -12.90 24.79
CA GLU A 12 21.24 -11.95 25.77
C GLU A 12 20.59 -10.59 25.60
N VAL A 13 20.39 -10.15 24.36
CA VAL A 13 19.73 -8.88 24.09
C VAL A 13 18.29 -8.91 24.57
N LEU A 14 17.58 -9.99 24.32
CA LEU A 14 16.20 -10.13 24.79
C LEU A 14 16.10 -10.13 26.30
N ASN A 15 17.03 -10.75 26.99
CA ASN A 15 17.04 -10.80 28.43
C ASN A 15 17.45 -9.47 29.07
N ALA A 16 18.26 -8.69 28.37
CA ALA A 16 18.75 -7.42 28.87
C ALA A 16 17.76 -6.27 28.67
N VAL A 17 16.80 -6.42 27.75
CA VAL A 17 15.84 -5.37 27.48
C VAL A 17 14.84 -5.27 28.62
N PRO A 18 14.66 -4.10 29.19
CA PRO A 18 13.62 -3.91 30.21
C PRO A 18 12.29 -4.07 29.56
N ILE A 19 11.49 -4.69 30.24
CA ILE A 19 10.47 -5.37 29.68
C ILE A 19 9.15 -4.72 29.78
N THR A 20 8.90 -3.83 28.92
CA THR A 20 7.55 -3.54 28.53
C THR A 20 7.52 -3.77 27.04
N PRO A 21 7.08 -4.92 26.60
CA PRO A 21 7.10 -5.19 25.17
C PRO A 21 6.19 -4.22 24.43
N ASP A 22 6.72 -3.70 23.37
CA ASP A 22 5.94 -2.89 22.46
C ASP A 22 5.13 -3.84 21.58
N TYR A 23 3.92 -4.16 22.04
CA TYR A 23 3.04 -5.08 21.34
C TYR A 23 2.60 -4.57 19.97
N SER A 24 2.67 -3.26 19.75
CA SER A 24 2.28 -2.70 18.45
C SER A 24 3.20 -3.18 17.34
N LYS A 25 4.51 -3.26 17.62
CA LYS A 25 5.47 -3.76 16.64
C LYS A 25 5.32 -5.25 16.38
N ILE A 26 5.00 -6.00 17.42
CA ILE A 26 4.75 -7.43 17.27
C ILE A 26 3.51 -7.68 16.42
N SER A 27 2.45 -6.96 16.69
CA SER A 27 1.22 -7.05 15.92
C SER A 27 1.44 -6.70 14.46
N GLU A 28 2.18 -5.63 14.21
CA GLU A 28 2.54 -5.21 12.86
C GLU A 28 3.36 -6.26 12.13
N SER A 29 4.34 -6.83 12.82
CA SER A 29 5.19 -7.87 12.26
C SER A 29 4.41 -9.13 11.92
N LEU A 30 3.49 -9.54 12.78
CA LEU A 30 2.63 -10.70 12.53
C LEU A 30 1.71 -10.47 11.32
N GLY A 31 1.13 -9.28 11.22
CA GLY A 31 0.30 -8.95 10.07
C GLY A 31 1.07 -8.98 8.77
N ARG A 32 2.27 -8.43 8.79
CA ARG A 32 3.16 -8.42 7.63
C ARG A 32 3.55 -9.84 7.22
N THR A 33 3.81 -10.70 8.18
CA THR A 33 4.25 -12.07 7.94
C THR A 33 3.10 -12.93 7.42
N SER A 34 1.89 -12.78 7.96
CA SER A 34 0.75 -13.62 7.60
C SER A 34 0.16 -13.24 6.25
N ASN A 35 0.11 -11.96 5.92
CA ASN A 35 -0.42 -11.48 4.64
C ASN A 35 0.26 -10.18 4.23
N PRO A 36 1.46 -10.29 3.64
CA PRO A 36 2.20 -9.09 3.23
C PRO A 36 1.45 -8.20 2.25
N ALA A 37 0.68 -8.78 1.34
CA ALA A 37 -0.08 -8.01 0.38
C ALA A 37 -1.13 -7.15 1.07
N ARG A 38 -1.84 -7.70 2.04
CA ARG A 38 -2.82 -6.95 2.81
C ARG A 38 -2.17 -5.83 3.61
N TRP A 39 -1.06 -6.12 4.24
CA TRP A 39 -0.32 -5.11 5.01
C TRP A 39 0.12 -3.95 4.11
N THR A 40 0.66 -4.29 2.93
CA THR A 40 1.08 -3.29 1.94
C THR A 40 -0.11 -2.49 1.42
N TYR A 41 -1.20 -3.17 1.12
CA TYR A 41 -2.43 -2.52 0.68
C TYR A 41 -2.90 -1.46 1.68
N GLU A 42 -2.89 -1.79 2.96
CA GLU A 42 -3.28 -0.84 4.01
C GLU A 42 -2.33 0.35 4.08
N ARG A 43 -1.02 0.12 3.93
CA ARG A 43 -0.05 1.22 3.90
C ARG A 43 -0.23 2.10 2.66
N LEU A 44 -0.50 1.49 1.51
CA LEU A 44 -0.79 2.26 0.30
C LEU A 44 -2.01 3.15 0.49
N GLY A 45 -3.03 2.65 1.16
CA GLY A 45 -4.23 3.44 1.47
C GLY A 45 -3.89 4.70 2.25
N GLU A 46 -3.01 4.59 3.21
CA GLU A 46 -2.58 5.75 3.99
C GLU A 46 -1.84 6.78 3.13
N TYR A 47 -0.93 6.32 2.27
CA TYR A 47 -0.22 7.21 1.36
C TYR A 47 -1.18 7.90 0.39
N ILE A 48 -2.13 7.16 -0.14
CA ILE A 48 -3.09 7.69 -1.11
C ILE A 48 -4.00 8.73 -0.46
N LYS A 49 -4.51 8.46 0.73
CA LYS A 49 -5.36 9.39 1.45
C LYS A 49 -4.64 10.71 1.70
N LYS A 50 -3.39 10.63 2.14
CA LYS A 50 -2.60 11.83 2.36
C LYS A 50 -2.36 12.60 1.08
N PHE A 51 -2.00 11.89 0.01
CA PHE A 51 -1.76 12.51 -1.28
C PHE A 51 -3.02 13.21 -1.80
N GLU A 52 -4.16 12.53 -1.74
CA GLU A 52 -5.43 13.09 -2.20
C GLU A 52 -5.86 14.31 -1.38
N SER A 53 -5.54 14.35 -0.10
CA SER A 53 -5.90 15.48 0.75
C SER A 53 -5.23 16.79 0.31
N GLU A 54 -4.18 16.70 -0.46
CA GLU A 54 -3.44 17.86 -0.96
C GLU A 54 -3.81 18.23 -2.40
N LEU A 55 -4.72 17.47 -3.03
CA LEU A 55 -5.13 17.74 -4.41
C LEU A 55 -6.27 18.75 -4.46
N ASP A 56 -6.29 19.53 -5.53
CA ASP A 56 -7.39 20.48 -5.80
C ASP A 56 -8.54 19.77 -6.55
N GLU A 57 -9.57 20.55 -6.87
CA GLU A 57 -10.78 20.03 -7.53
C GLU A 57 -10.58 19.68 -9.00
N GLU A 58 -9.45 20.03 -9.57
CA GLU A 58 -9.16 19.76 -10.98
C GLU A 58 -8.30 18.51 -11.16
N HIS A 59 -7.76 17.96 -10.08
CA HIS A 59 -6.80 16.86 -10.15
C HIS A 59 -7.26 15.65 -9.35
N GLU A 60 -6.90 14.51 -9.85
CA GLU A 60 -7.12 13.24 -9.18
C GLU A 60 -5.82 12.46 -9.15
N ILE A 61 -5.79 11.37 -8.38
CA ILE A 61 -4.59 10.58 -8.22
C ILE A 61 -4.36 9.73 -9.47
N GLY A 62 -3.12 9.71 -9.92
CA GLY A 62 -2.67 8.83 -10.96
C GLY A 62 -1.43 8.07 -10.54
N VAL A 63 -1.09 7.09 -11.30
CA VAL A 63 0.12 6.30 -11.09
C VAL A 63 0.96 6.36 -12.35
N ARG A 64 2.23 6.65 -12.17
CA ARG A 64 3.20 6.63 -13.27
C ARG A 64 4.10 5.42 -13.10
N LEU A 65 4.14 4.60 -14.12
CA LEU A 65 4.98 3.41 -14.17
C LEU A 65 5.96 3.55 -15.31
N VAL A 66 7.18 3.10 -15.08
CA VAL A 66 8.18 2.96 -16.15
C VAL A 66 8.41 1.47 -16.31
N SER A 67 7.90 0.90 -17.39
CA SER A 67 7.93 -0.52 -17.63
C SER A 67 8.07 -0.79 -19.10
N PHE A 68 8.85 -1.79 -19.45
CA PHE A 68 9.03 -2.21 -20.85
C PHE A 68 9.52 -1.08 -21.77
N GLY A 69 10.33 -0.14 -21.21
CA GLY A 69 10.85 0.97 -21.98
C GLY A 69 9.89 2.09 -22.28
N GLN A 70 8.68 2.03 -21.71
CA GLN A 70 7.67 3.06 -21.90
C GLN A 70 7.18 3.60 -20.56
N THR A 71 6.78 4.85 -20.55
CA THR A 71 6.14 5.46 -19.39
C THR A 71 4.64 5.29 -19.53
N ILE A 72 4.04 4.65 -18.56
CA ILE A 72 2.60 4.44 -18.53
C ILE A 72 2.02 5.28 -17.40
N VAL A 73 0.99 6.07 -17.73
CA VAL A 73 0.27 6.89 -16.74
C VAL A 73 -1.19 6.48 -16.79
N PHE A 74 -1.76 6.18 -15.63
CA PHE A 74 -3.18 5.92 -15.59
C PHE A 74 -3.82 6.49 -14.33
N HIS A 75 -5.10 6.78 -14.45
CA HIS A 75 -5.93 7.29 -13.36
C HIS A 75 -6.43 6.11 -12.53
N VAL A 76 -6.09 6.10 -11.25
CA VAL A 76 -6.43 4.98 -10.38
C VAL A 76 -7.89 5.09 -9.94
N GLU A 77 -8.62 4.03 -10.16
CA GLU A 77 -10.02 3.93 -9.76
C GLU A 77 -10.17 3.09 -8.50
N ASN A 78 -9.35 2.07 -8.37
CA ASN A 78 -9.40 1.18 -7.22
C ASN A 78 -8.07 0.45 -7.09
N ILE A 79 -7.81 -0.05 -5.89
CA ILE A 79 -6.65 -0.88 -5.61
C ILE A 79 -7.14 -2.08 -4.83
N GLY A 80 -6.58 -3.23 -5.12
CA GLY A 80 -6.91 -4.45 -4.41
C GLY A 80 -5.66 -5.24 -4.07
N TYR A 81 -5.87 -6.35 -3.41
CA TYR A 81 -4.78 -7.26 -3.10
C TYR A 81 -5.28 -8.70 -3.13
N TYR A 82 -4.34 -9.59 -3.35
CA TYR A 82 -4.58 -11.03 -3.22
C TYR A 82 -3.36 -11.61 -2.49
N GLY A 83 -3.59 -12.06 -1.27
CA GLY A 83 -2.50 -12.57 -0.47
C GLY A 83 -1.90 -13.84 -1.03
N PRO A 84 -0.62 -14.12 -0.76
CA PRO A 84 0.18 -13.31 0.15
C PRO A 84 0.93 -12.14 -0.51
N ASP A 85 1.01 -12.04 -1.84
CA ASP A 85 2.01 -11.19 -2.46
C ASP A 85 1.56 -10.41 -3.71
N ILE A 86 0.27 -10.31 -3.97
CA ILE A 86 -0.24 -9.63 -5.18
C ILE A 86 -0.95 -8.34 -4.79
N ILE A 87 -0.61 -7.27 -5.51
CA ILE A 87 -1.33 -5.99 -5.46
C ILE A 87 -1.88 -5.73 -6.87
N THR A 88 -3.11 -5.26 -6.94
CA THR A 88 -3.76 -4.95 -8.22
C THR A 88 -4.20 -3.50 -8.23
N PHE A 89 -4.03 -2.86 -9.37
CA PHE A 89 -4.47 -1.48 -9.60
C PHE A 89 -5.48 -1.49 -10.74
N TYR A 90 -6.58 -0.81 -10.56
CA TYR A 90 -7.62 -0.70 -11.58
C TYR A 90 -7.80 0.77 -11.94
N GLY A 91 -7.96 1.07 -13.21
CA GLY A 91 -8.15 2.44 -13.62
C GLY A 91 -8.31 2.60 -15.11
N ASN A 92 -8.07 3.82 -15.56
CA ASN A 92 -8.21 4.22 -16.95
C ASN A 92 -7.01 5.02 -17.38
N ASN A 93 -6.67 4.96 -18.67
CA ASN A 93 -5.72 5.90 -19.23
C ASN A 93 -6.47 7.18 -19.67
N GLU A 94 -5.74 8.11 -20.26
CA GLU A 94 -6.32 9.38 -20.72
C GLU A 94 -7.36 9.21 -21.80
N LYS A 95 -7.29 8.12 -22.55
CA LYS A 95 -8.24 7.81 -23.62
C LYS A 95 -9.51 7.13 -23.10
N GLY A 96 -9.59 6.89 -21.79
CA GLY A 96 -10.72 6.22 -21.21
C GLY A 96 -10.68 4.70 -21.29
N GLU A 97 -9.56 4.14 -21.77
CA GLU A 97 -9.41 2.69 -21.84
C GLU A 97 -9.18 2.11 -20.45
N LYS A 98 -9.81 0.97 -20.17
CA LYS A 98 -9.65 0.31 -18.89
C LYS A 98 -8.29 -0.35 -18.78
N LEU A 99 -7.64 -0.16 -17.65
CA LEU A 99 -6.35 -0.78 -17.37
C LEU A 99 -6.41 -1.50 -16.04
N GLN A 100 -5.74 -2.62 -15.98
CA GLN A 100 -5.55 -3.35 -14.75
C GLN A 100 -4.09 -3.75 -14.66
N LEU A 101 -3.44 -3.32 -13.59
CA LEU A 101 -2.06 -3.69 -13.33
C LEU A 101 -2.03 -4.72 -12.22
N ILE A 102 -1.38 -5.83 -12.47
CA ILE A 102 -1.20 -6.90 -11.50
C ILE A 102 0.30 -6.99 -11.21
N GLN A 103 0.67 -6.79 -9.96
CA GLN A 103 2.08 -6.81 -9.56
C GLN A 103 2.31 -7.70 -8.36
N ASN A 104 3.42 -8.42 -8.39
CA ASN A 104 3.96 -9.02 -7.19
C ASN A 104 4.56 -7.91 -6.32
N LEU A 105 4.53 -8.09 -5.01
CA LEU A 105 5.09 -7.09 -4.08
C LEU A 105 6.53 -6.72 -4.40
N SER A 106 7.32 -7.67 -4.88
CA SER A 106 8.72 -7.41 -5.23
C SER A 106 8.88 -6.48 -6.42
N GLN A 107 7.84 -6.28 -7.22
CA GLN A 107 7.84 -5.42 -8.39
C GLN A 107 7.25 -4.04 -8.12
N LEU A 108 6.73 -3.83 -6.93
CA LEU A 108 5.98 -2.63 -6.60
C LEU A 108 6.87 -1.41 -6.58
N SER A 109 6.78 -0.59 -7.62
CA SER A 109 7.56 0.63 -7.75
C SER A 109 6.83 1.58 -8.67
N PHE A 110 6.31 2.67 -8.13
CA PHE A 110 5.54 3.63 -8.92
C PHE A 110 5.57 5.00 -8.24
N LEU A 111 5.17 6.00 -9.02
CA LEU A 111 5.00 7.35 -8.52
C LEU A 111 3.51 7.66 -8.42
N LEU A 112 3.13 8.24 -7.30
CA LEU A 112 1.82 8.86 -7.20
C LEU A 112 1.94 10.25 -7.85
N ILE A 113 1.03 10.57 -8.74
CA ILE A 113 1.04 11.86 -9.40
C ILE A 113 -0.35 12.49 -9.37
N ALA A 114 -0.38 13.81 -9.49
CA ALA A 114 -1.63 14.54 -9.66
C ALA A 114 -1.90 14.62 -11.16
N VAL A 115 -2.99 13.99 -11.59
CA VAL A 115 -3.39 14.01 -13.00
C VAL A 115 -4.71 14.74 -13.13
N LYS A 116 -4.90 15.38 -14.29
CA LYS A 116 -6.12 16.12 -14.50
C LYS A 116 -7.31 15.17 -14.54
N LYS A 117 -8.39 15.56 -13.88
CA LYS A 117 -9.60 14.73 -13.79
C LYS A 117 -10.15 14.40 -15.18
N LEU A 118 -10.70 13.21 -15.32
CA LEU A 118 -11.31 12.77 -16.57
C LEU A 118 -12.80 13.12 -16.65
N GLN A 119 -13.43 13.34 -15.52
CA GLN A 119 -14.87 13.60 -15.40
C GLN A 119 -15.08 14.96 -14.73
N ASP A 120 -16.34 15.38 -14.59
CA ASP A 120 -16.67 16.66 -13.97
C ASP A 120 -16.08 16.82 -12.59
N LYS A 121 -16.06 15.73 -11.82
CA LYS A 121 -15.47 15.73 -10.48
C LYS A 121 -14.25 14.86 -10.45
N PRO A 122 -13.22 15.25 -9.68
CA PRO A 122 -12.05 14.39 -9.53
C PRO A 122 -12.43 13.14 -8.76
N ARG A 123 -11.82 12.04 -9.15
CA ARG A 123 -12.02 10.75 -8.47
C ARG A 123 -11.23 10.74 -7.17
N ARG A 124 -11.86 10.24 -6.09
CA ARG A 124 -11.21 10.10 -4.80
C ARG A 124 -11.38 8.66 -4.32
N ILE A 125 -10.27 7.97 -4.13
CA ILE A 125 -10.31 6.55 -3.79
C ILE A 125 -9.94 6.27 -2.32
N GLY A 126 -9.46 7.27 -1.60
CA GLY A 126 -9.09 7.11 -0.19
C GLY A 126 -10.26 6.66 0.69
N PHE A 127 -11.49 6.98 0.30
CA PHE A 127 -12.66 6.57 1.05
C PHE A 127 -12.87 5.05 1.06
N ILE A 128 -12.30 4.33 0.10
CA ILE A 128 -12.42 2.88 0.03
C ILE A 128 -11.84 2.25 1.30
N TRP A 129 -10.69 2.73 1.74
CA TRP A 129 -10.06 2.24 2.97
C TRP A 129 -10.85 2.62 4.21
N ASP A 130 -11.46 3.79 4.20
CA ASP A 130 -12.31 4.23 5.32
C ASP A 130 -13.55 3.36 5.45
N ASP A 131 -14.18 3.01 4.35
CA ASP A 131 -15.35 2.12 4.35
C ASP A 131 -14.99 0.73 4.86
N GLU A 132 -13.86 0.19 4.44
CA GLU A 132 -13.37 -1.09 4.95
C GLU A 132 -13.12 -1.06 6.46
N LYS A 133 -12.57 0.04 6.96
CA LYS A 133 -12.37 0.21 8.40
C LYS A 133 -13.69 0.22 9.16
N LYS A 134 -14.69 0.88 8.62
CA LYS A 134 -16.02 0.92 9.23
C LYS A 134 -16.63 -0.47 9.30
N GLU A 135 -16.55 -1.24 8.23
CA GLU A 135 -17.06 -2.60 8.21
C GLU A 135 -16.40 -3.47 9.27
N LYS A 136 -15.08 -3.38 9.39
CA LYS A 136 -14.34 -4.12 10.41
C LYS A 136 -14.78 -3.74 11.82
N ASN A 137 -15.00 -2.47 12.05
CA ASN A 137 -15.42 -1.99 13.37
C ASN A 137 -16.83 -2.44 13.70
N GLU A 138 -17.71 -2.52 12.72
CA GLU A 138 -19.06 -3.00 12.90
C GLU A 138 -19.12 -4.50 13.16
N GLU A 139 -18.23 -5.26 12.58
CA GLU A 139 -18.14 -6.70 12.78
C GLU A 139 -17.57 -7.08 14.13
N SER A 140 -16.81 -6.21 14.73
CA SER A 140 -16.20 -6.48 16.04
C SER A 140 -17.03 -5.92 17.18
#